data_931ddb3d3d9c553c08a9ec03f551ff07
#
_entry.id   931ddb3d3d9c553c08a9ec03f551ff07
#
_cell.length_a   1.000
_cell.length_b   1.000
_cell.length_c   1.000
_cell.angle_alpha   90.00
_cell.angle_beta   90.00
_cell.angle_gamma   90.00
#
_symmetry.space_group_name_H-M   'P 1'
#
loop_
_entity.id
_entity.type
_entity.pdbx_description
1 polymer ?
#
loop_
_entity_poly.entity_id
_entity_poly.type
_entity_poly.pdbx_seq_one_letter_code
_entity_poly.pdbx_strand_id
1 'polypeptide(L)'
;FNVDVMTTTEVIVAVLLVINVMEAVRRVVSMSLFWVICFFLAYAWFGQYIPGLFRFSGISFPKLMEVLMYGENGIFGSPLVTSLGTLFYFLVFGTFFSNCGGGGVLIDGGMKLSDKTVGGPAKAAVISSGLLGMVSGSAIANVSTTGVLTIPLMKKTGYDPEEAAAVESVAS
;
A
#
# COMPACT_ATOMS: atom_id res chain seq x y z
N PHE A 1 32.00 1.17 -3.38
CA PHE A 1 31.06 1.18 -4.51
C PHE A 1 31.88 1.17 -5.78
N ASN A 2 31.93 0.04 -6.47
CA ASN A 2 32.59 -0.08 -7.76
C ASN A 2 31.84 0.76 -8.77
N VAL A 3 32.54 1.72 -9.39
CA VAL A 3 32.00 2.61 -10.44
C VAL A 3 32.16 1.92 -11.81
N ASP A 4 32.33 0.62 -11.82
CA ASP A 4 32.48 -0.14 -13.05
C ASP A 4 31.11 -0.39 -13.70
N VAL A 5 31.10 -0.20 -15.01
CA VAL A 5 29.93 -0.48 -15.87
C VAL A 5 29.44 -1.90 -15.60
N MET A 6 28.13 -2.07 -15.37
CA MET A 6 27.53 -3.39 -15.15
C MET A 6 27.99 -4.41 -16.18
N THR A 7 28.43 -5.55 -15.70
CA THR A 7 28.78 -6.70 -16.55
C THR A 7 27.55 -7.19 -17.32
N THR A 8 27.73 -7.73 -18.50
CA THR A 8 26.62 -8.27 -19.33
C THR A 8 25.73 -9.24 -18.55
N THR A 9 26.31 -10.07 -17.68
CA THR A 9 25.58 -10.99 -16.82
C THR A 9 24.68 -10.26 -15.82
N GLU A 10 25.16 -9.18 -15.21
CA GLU A 10 24.40 -8.36 -14.26
C GLU A 10 23.23 -7.67 -14.94
N VAL A 11 23.42 -7.18 -16.18
CA VAL A 11 22.34 -6.59 -16.97
C VAL A 11 21.25 -7.62 -17.28
N ILE A 12 21.62 -8.86 -17.63
CA ILE A 12 20.63 -9.93 -17.87
C ILE A 12 19.84 -10.23 -16.61
N VAL A 13 20.51 -10.36 -15.46
CA VAL A 13 19.84 -10.59 -14.17
C VAL A 13 18.91 -9.42 -13.80
N ALA A 14 19.34 -8.18 -14.02
CA ALA A 14 18.53 -6.99 -13.78
C ALA A 14 17.25 -6.99 -14.64
N VAL A 15 17.38 -7.31 -15.93
CA VAL A 15 16.23 -7.40 -16.85
C VAL A 15 15.25 -8.49 -16.39
N LEU A 16 15.75 -9.68 -16.04
CA LEU A 16 14.91 -10.76 -15.52
C LEU A 16 14.19 -10.35 -14.22
N LEU A 17 14.88 -9.65 -13.32
CA LEU A 17 14.28 -9.14 -12.09
C LEU A 17 13.17 -8.12 -12.38
N VAL A 18 13.43 -7.14 -13.25
CA VAL A 18 12.42 -6.14 -13.64
C VAL A 18 11.18 -6.81 -14.25
N ILE A 19 11.38 -7.80 -15.12
CA ILE A 19 10.26 -8.56 -15.70
C ILE A 19 9.47 -9.30 -14.62
N ASN A 20 10.13 -9.93 -13.66
CA ASN A 20 9.45 -10.61 -12.54
C ASN A 20 8.66 -9.62 -11.67
N VAL A 21 9.25 -8.47 -11.34
CA VAL A 21 8.56 -7.42 -10.56
C VAL A 21 7.36 -6.88 -11.33
N MET A 22 7.49 -6.63 -12.63
CA MET A 22 6.39 -6.19 -13.48
C MET A 22 5.25 -7.21 -13.55
N GLU A 23 5.58 -8.50 -13.67
CA GLU A 23 4.58 -9.57 -13.65
C GLU A 23 3.92 -9.69 -12.27
N ALA A 24 4.65 -9.51 -11.18
CA ALA A 24 4.10 -9.46 -9.82
C ALA A 24 3.12 -8.27 -9.66
N VAL A 25 3.48 -7.08 -10.11
CA VAL A 25 2.60 -5.89 -10.10
C VAL A 25 1.32 -6.16 -10.87
N ARG A 26 1.43 -6.75 -12.07
CA ARG A 26 0.28 -7.10 -12.90
C ARG A 26 -0.69 -8.05 -12.20
N ARG A 27 -0.18 -9.05 -11.47
CA ARG A 27 -1.01 -10.09 -10.82
C ARG A 27 -1.56 -9.66 -9.47
N VAL A 28 -0.78 -8.95 -8.68
CA VAL A 28 -1.09 -8.68 -7.27
C VAL A 28 -1.75 -7.31 -7.07
N VAL A 29 -1.34 -6.31 -7.84
CA VAL A 29 -1.81 -4.93 -7.62
C VAL A 29 -2.93 -4.58 -8.60
N SER A 30 -2.60 -4.19 -9.81
CA SER A 30 -3.59 -3.88 -10.85
C SER A 30 -2.96 -3.76 -12.24
N MET A 31 -3.76 -4.01 -13.26
CA MET A 31 -3.37 -3.83 -14.65
C MET A 31 -3.12 -2.35 -15.00
N SER A 32 -3.85 -1.44 -14.36
CA SER A 32 -3.66 0.01 -14.56
C SER A 32 -2.28 0.47 -14.13
N LEU A 33 -1.83 0.04 -12.95
CA LEU A 33 -0.50 0.38 -12.45
C LEU A 33 0.61 -0.22 -13.34
N PHE A 34 0.42 -1.44 -13.82
CA PHE A 34 1.33 -2.07 -14.78
C PHE A 34 1.57 -1.17 -16.00
N TRP A 35 0.51 -0.66 -16.64
CA TRP A 35 0.64 0.22 -17.79
C TRP A 35 1.29 1.57 -17.48
N VAL A 36 1.01 2.13 -16.30
CA VAL A 36 1.67 3.36 -15.83
C VAL A 36 3.18 3.15 -15.71
N ILE A 37 3.61 2.04 -15.10
CA ILE A 37 5.04 1.72 -14.96
C ILE A 37 5.67 1.48 -16.33
N CYS A 38 5.02 0.73 -17.23
CA CYS A 38 5.49 0.54 -18.60
C CYS A 38 5.69 1.87 -19.33
N PHE A 39 4.75 2.80 -19.18
CA PHE A 39 4.85 4.13 -19.77
C PHE A 39 6.09 4.89 -19.26
N PHE A 40 6.33 4.90 -17.95
CA PHE A 40 7.48 5.59 -17.39
C PHE A 40 8.81 4.90 -17.72
N LEU A 41 8.85 3.58 -17.80
CA LEU A 41 10.04 2.85 -18.25
C LEU A 41 10.35 3.16 -19.72
N ALA A 42 9.35 3.18 -20.57
CA ALA A 42 9.51 3.57 -21.97
C ALA A 42 9.95 5.05 -22.09
N TYR A 43 9.37 5.95 -21.29
CA TYR A 43 9.80 7.33 -21.23
C TYR A 43 11.24 7.46 -20.76
N ALA A 44 11.66 6.73 -19.73
CA ALA A 44 13.03 6.75 -19.23
C ALA A 44 14.05 6.31 -20.30
N TRP A 45 13.66 5.42 -21.21
CA TRP A 45 14.52 4.96 -22.29
C TRP A 45 14.46 5.86 -23.54
N PHE A 46 13.26 6.26 -23.95
CA PHE A 46 13.04 7.02 -25.19
C PHE A 46 12.96 8.54 -25.01
N GLY A 47 13.05 9.06 -23.79
CA GLY A 47 12.84 10.48 -23.49
C GLY A 47 13.80 11.44 -24.19
N GLN A 48 14.96 10.96 -24.66
CA GLN A 48 15.90 11.74 -25.47
C GLN A 48 15.33 12.14 -26.86
N TYR A 49 14.38 11.37 -27.38
CA TYR A 49 13.76 11.60 -28.70
C TYR A 49 12.53 12.51 -28.63
N ILE A 50 12.07 12.86 -27.44
CA ILE A 50 10.86 13.69 -27.25
C ILE A 50 11.25 15.15 -27.42
N PRO A 51 10.59 15.92 -28.31
CA PRO A 51 10.85 17.35 -28.46
C PRO A 51 10.22 18.17 -27.34
N GLY A 52 10.86 19.29 -26.98
CA GLY A 52 10.30 20.28 -26.03
C GLY A 52 10.74 20.15 -24.59
N LEU A 53 9.93 20.64 -23.67
CA LEU A 53 10.20 20.73 -22.23
C LEU A 53 10.39 19.38 -21.54
N PHE A 54 9.87 18.29 -22.10
CA PHE A 54 9.97 16.94 -21.57
C PHE A 54 11.18 16.16 -22.08
N ARG A 55 12.06 16.81 -22.85
CA ARG A 55 13.30 16.19 -23.31
C ARG A 55 14.30 16.10 -22.16
N PHE A 56 14.91 14.93 -21.98
CA PHE A 56 16.06 14.78 -21.10
C PHE A 56 17.23 14.08 -21.83
N SER A 57 18.41 14.13 -21.22
CA SER A 57 19.68 13.71 -21.87
C SER A 57 19.75 12.24 -22.28
N GLY A 58 18.76 11.43 -21.92
CA GLY A 58 18.76 9.98 -22.14
C GLY A 58 19.66 9.23 -21.16
N ILE A 59 19.29 8.01 -20.89
CA ILE A 59 20.08 7.10 -20.05
C ILE A 59 20.40 5.86 -20.88
N SER A 60 21.67 5.43 -20.90
CA SER A 60 22.04 4.18 -21.57
C SER A 60 21.33 3.00 -20.90
N PHE A 61 20.99 1.97 -21.67
CA PHE A 61 20.26 0.82 -21.14
C PHE A 61 20.93 0.16 -19.92
N PRO A 62 22.26 -0.11 -19.91
CA PRO A 62 22.94 -0.64 -18.73
C PRO A 62 22.81 0.29 -17.51
N LYS A 63 22.91 1.60 -17.71
CA LYS A 63 22.77 2.59 -16.63
C LYS A 63 21.34 2.67 -16.09
N LEU A 64 20.34 2.50 -16.95
CA LEU A 64 18.94 2.39 -16.53
C LEU A 64 18.73 1.15 -15.64
N MET A 65 19.28 0.01 -16.03
CA MET A 65 19.19 -1.22 -15.23
C MET A 65 19.92 -1.08 -13.88
N GLU A 66 21.08 -0.43 -13.88
CA GLU A 66 21.82 -0.14 -12.65
C GLU A 66 21.02 0.71 -11.68
N VAL A 67 20.41 1.80 -12.16
CA VAL A 67 19.59 2.70 -11.34
C VAL A 67 18.33 1.99 -10.82
N LEU A 68 17.68 1.19 -11.65
CA LEU A 68 16.51 0.42 -11.25
C LEU A 68 16.83 -0.66 -10.21
N MET A 69 18.01 -1.24 -10.26
CA MET A 69 18.39 -2.33 -9.37
C MET A 69 19.08 -1.81 -8.10
N TYR A 70 20.11 -1.00 -8.23
CA TYR A 70 21.02 -0.60 -7.14
C TYR A 70 20.88 0.87 -6.74
N GLY A 71 20.07 1.69 -7.45
CA GLY A 71 19.83 3.05 -7.06
C GLY A 71 19.20 3.14 -5.65
N GLU A 72 19.39 4.25 -4.95
CA GLU A 72 18.82 4.47 -3.62
C GLU A 72 17.30 4.25 -3.58
N ASN A 73 16.61 4.58 -4.66
CA ASN A 73 15.18 4.36 -4.87
C ASN A 73 14.88 3.16 -5.79
N GLY A 74 15.91 2.38 -6.13
CA GLY A 74 15.77 1.17 -6.93
C GLY A 74 15.14 0.01 -6.16
N ILE A 75 15.00 -1.14 -6.83
CA ILE A 75 14.35 -2.33 -6.26
C ILE A 75 15.05 -2.78 -4.97
N PHE A 76 16.39 -2.81 -4.95
CA PHE A 76 17.18 -3.16 -3.77
C PHE A 76 17.55 -1.98 -2.85
N GLY A 77 17.00 -0.79 -3.14
CA GLY A 77 17.22 0.42 -2.36
C GLY A 77 16.29 0.57 -1.15
N SER A 78 16.04 1.82 -0.80
CA SER A 78 15.19 2.22 0.32
C SER A 78 13.81 1.53 0.38
N PRO A 79 13.09 1.29 -0.75
CA PRO A 79 11.79 0.61 -0.70
C PRO A 79 11.88 -0.82 -0.14
N LEU A 80 12.89 -1.59 -0.53
CA LEU A 80 13.08 -2.95 -0.03
C LEU A 80 13.50 -2.96 1.45
N VAL A 81 14.42 -2.07 1.82
CA VAL A 81 14.87 -1.91 3.22
C VAL A 81 13.69 -1.57 4.13
N THR A 82 12.85 -0.63 3.72
CA THR A 82 11.64 -0.25 4.48
C THR A 82 10.64 -1.40 4.56
N SER A 83 10.44 -2.11 3.46
CA SER A 83 9.50 -3.23 3.41
C SER A 83 9.91 -4.38 4.31
N LEU A 84 11.18 -4.77 4.30
CA LEU A 84 11.70 -5.88 5.09
C LEU A 84 12.02 -5.48 6.53
N GLY A 85 12.55 -4.27 6.74
CA GLY A 85 12.99 -3.82 8.05
C GLY A 85 11.84 -3.26 8.93
N THR A 86 10.86 -2.62 8.34
CA THR A 86 9.80 -1.95 9.10
C THR A 86 8.42 -2.57 8.85
N LEU A 87 7.99 -2.62 7.59
CA LEU A 87 6.63 -3.06 7.27
C LEU A 87 6.40 -4.53 7.60
N PHE A 88 7.38 -5.40 7.34
CA PHE A 88 7.26 -6.83 7.65
C PHE A 88 7.01 -7.07 9.14
N TYR A 89 7.85 -6.49 10.00
CA TYR A 89 7.69 -6.66 11.45
C TYR A 89 6.41 -6.03 11.97
N PHE A 90 6.02 -4.89 11.42
CA PHE A 90 4.76 -4.23 11.77
C PHE A 90 3.55 -5.08 11.40
N LEU A 91 3.53 -5.68 10.21
CA LEU A 91 2.45 -6.58 9.77
C LEU A 91 2.38 -7.87 10.62
N VAL A 92 3.53 -8.45 10.95
CA VAL A 92 3.59 -9.63 11.84
C VAL A 92 3.03 -9.28 13.22
N PHE A 93 3.46 -8.16 13.81
CA PHE A 93 2.94 -7.67 15.08
C PHE A 93 1.43 -7.40 15.00
N GLY A 94 0.97 -6.68 13.97
CA GLY A 94 -0.44 -6.35 13.78
C GLY A 94 -1.32 -7.59 13.69
N THR A 95 -0.89 -8.58 12.90
CA THR A 95 -1.59 -9.85 12.76
C THR A 95 -1.64 -10.61 14.09
N PHE A 96 -0.52 -10.70 14.79
CA PHE A 96 -0.46 -11.34 16.11
C PHE A 96 -1.37 -10.64 17.12
N PHE A 97 -1.27 -9.32 17.25
CA PHE A 97 -2.08 -8.50 18.14
C PHE A 97 -3.58 -8.68 17.85
N SER A 98 -3.98 -8.64 16.58
CA SER A 98 -5.37 -8.82 16.18
C SER A 98 -5.91 -10.20 16.57
N ASN A 99 -5.13 -11.26 16.33
CA ASN A 99 -5.51 -12.64 16.67
C ASN A 99 -5.52 -12.92 18.18
N CYS A 100 -4.73 -12.18 18.97
CA CYS A 100 -4.77 -12.24 20.43
C CYS A 100 -5.95 -11.50 21.07
N GLY A 101 -6.89 -10.98 20.27
CA GLY A 101 -8.05 -10.25 20.76
C GLY A 101 -7.83 -8.74 20.93
N GLY A 102 -6.64 -8.24 20.63
CA GLY A 102 -6.32 -6.81 20.69
C GLY A 102 -7.20 -5.95 19.79
N GLY A 103 -7.60 -6.49 18.63
CA GLY A 103 -8.57 -5.83 17.75
C GLY A 103 -9.91 -5.53 18.44
N GLY A 104 -10.44 -6.51 19.20
CA GLY A 104 -11.66 -6.33 20.00
C GLY A 104 -11.52 -5.21 21.05
N VAL A 105 -10.38 -5.15 21.74
CA VAL A 105 -10.11 -4.10 22.73
C VAL A 105 -10.11 -2.70 22.10
N LEU A 106 -9.53 -2.57 20.89
CA LEU A 106 -9.53 -1.30 20.16
C LEU A 106 -10.95 -0.88 19.73
N ILE A 107 -11.76 -1.85 19.27
CA ILE A 107 -13.15 -1.60 18.89
C ILE A 107 -13.98 -1.21 20.12
N ASP A 108 -13.87 -1.93 21.23
CA ASP A 108 -14.55 -1.62 22.48
C ASP A 108 -14.14 -0.25 23.02
N GLY A 109 -12.86 0.11 22.89
CA GLY A 109 -12.33 1.43 23.23
C GLY A 109 -12.99 2.54 22.40
N GLY A 110 -13.07 2.36 21.09
CA GLY A 110 -13.73 3.30 20.19
C GLY A 110 -15.21 3.46 20.48
N MET A 111 -15.92 2.36 20.74
CA MET A 111 -17.32 2.38 21.12
C MET A 111 -17.55 3.15 22.44
N LYS A 112 -16.78 2.88 23.49
CA LYS A 112 -16.89 3.58 24.78
C LYS A 112 -16.63 5.07 24.69
N LEU A 113 -15.69 5.49 23.86
CA LEU A 113 -15.37 6.92 23.63
C LEU A 113 -16.53 7.66 22.96
N SER A 114 -17.35 6.97 22.19
CA SER A 114 -18.43 7.57 21.39
C SER A 114 -19.82 7.43 22.00
N ASP A 115 -20.00 6.58 23.00
CA ASP A 115 -21.30 6.14 23.55
C ASP A 115 -22.19 7.31 24.07
N LYS A 116 -21.57 8.39 24.54
CA LYS A 116 -22.26 9.55 25.11
C LYS A 116 -22.44 10.73 24.15
N THR A 117 -22.16 10.55 22.86
CA THR A 117 -22.18 11.64 21.89
C THR A 117 -23.32 11.50 20.88
N VAL A 118 -23.84 12.64 20.38
CA VAL A 118 -24.80 12.63 19.25
C VAL A 118 -24.12 12.00 18.03
N GLY A 119 -24.78 11.03 17.40
CA GLY A 119 -24.19 10.23 16.32
C GLY A 119 -23.15 9.21 16.80
N GLY A 120 -23.25 8.79 18.06
CA GLY A 120 -22.32 7.87 18.72
C GLY A 120 -21.89 6.66 17.89
N PRO A 121 -22.82 5.89 17.30
CA PRO A 121 -22.47 4.70 16.52
C PRO A 121 -21.61 4.97 15.28
N ALA A 122 -21.88 6.05 14.53
CA ALA A 122 -21.06 6.44 13.40
C ALA A 122 -19.66 6.91 13.84
N LYS A 123 -19.59 7.69 14.92
CA LYS A 123 -18.31 8.09 15.51
C LYS A 123 -17.54 6.90 16.07
N ALA A 124 -18.23 5.94 16.67
CA ALA A 124 -17.63 4.69 17.13
C ALA A 124 -16.99 3.92 15.97
N ALA A 125 -17.69 3.82 14.83
CA ALA A 125 -17.15 3.21 13.61
C ALA A 125 -15.86 3.89 13.18
N VAL A 126 -15.85 5.24 13.07
CA VAL A 126 -14.67 6.01 12.66
C VAL A 126 -13.49 5.82 13.62
N ILE A 127 -13.73 5.92 14.94
CA ILE A 127 -12.66 5.80 15.95
C ILE A 127 -12.12 4.37 15.99
N SER A 128 -13.01 3.37 16.04
CA SER A 128 -12.61 1.96 16.07
C SER A 128 -11.85 1.56 14.81
N SER A 129 -12.34 1.99 13.66
CA SER A 129 -11.72 1.72 12.36
C SER A 129 -10.36 2.40 12.25
N GLY A 130 -10.24 3.65 12.71
CA GLY A 130 -8.96 4.35 12.77
C GLY A 130 -7.93 3.65 13.67
N LEU A 131 -8.34 3.22 14.86
CA LEU A 131 -7.48 2.50 15.80
C LEU A 131 -7.06 1.13 15.25
N LEU A 132 -8.00 0.37 14.67
CA LEU A 132 -7.70 -0.94 14.10
C LEU A 132 -6.86 -0.80 12.82
N GLY A 133 -7.13 0.22 11.99
CA GLY A 133 -6.39 0.51 10.78
C GLY A 133 -4.91 0.80 11.02
N MET A 134 -4.57 1.43 12.15
CA MET A 134 -3.18 1.64 12.57
C MET A 134 -2.40 0.32 12.73
N VAL A 135 -3.09 -0.79 13.00
CA VAL A 135 -2.47 -2.08 13.30
C VAL A 135 -2.62 -3.07 12.14
N SER A 136 -3.77 -3.05 11.46
CA SER A 136 -4.08 -4.03 10.40
C SER A 136 -3.37 -3.75 9.08
N GLY A 137 -3.17 -2.48 8.73
CA GLY A 137 -2.57 -2.06 7.46
C GLY A 137 -3.37 -2.45 6.20
N SER A 138 -4.57 -3.00 6.36
CA SER A 138 -5.44 -3.44 5.26
C SER A 138 -6.85 -2.87 5.42
N ALA A 139 -7.26 -2.00 4.49
CA ALA A 139 -8.61 -1.43 4.49
C ALA A 139 -9.70 -2.53 4.41
N ILE A 140 -9.48 -3.56 3.58
CA ILE A 140 -10.44 -4.67 3.43
C ILE A 140 -10.59 -5.46 4.74
N ALA A 141 -9.47 -5.78 5.41
CA ALA A 141 -9.52 -6.47 6.69
C ALA A 141 -10.16 -5.58 7.77
N ASN A 142 -9.90 -4.28 7.72
CA ASN A 142 -10.47 -3.31 8.63
C ASN A 142 -12.00 -3.25 8.51
N VAL A 143 -12.55 -2.99 7.33
CA VAL A 143 -14.01 -3.02 7.06
C VAL A 143 -14.63 -4.34 7.50
N SER A 144 -13.98 -5.46 7.19
CA SER A 144 -14.52 -6.79 7.51
C SER A 144 -14.57 -7.05 9.02
N THR A 145 -13.67 -6.45 9.79
CA THR A 145 -13.60 -6.66 11.25
C THR A 145 -14.48 -5.68 12.00
N THR A 146 -14.39 -4.39 11.71
CA THR A 146 -15.17 -3.34 12.40
C THR A 146 -16.62 -3.35 11.95
N GLY A 147 -16.88 -3.53 10.65
CA GLY A 147 -18.22 -3.47 10.06
C GLY A 147 -19.19 -4.51 10.59
N VAL A 148 -18.70 -5.70 10.99
CA VAL A 148 -19.54 -6.73 11.62
C VAL A 148 -20.20 -6.25 12.91
N LEU A 149 -19.55 -5.33 13.64
CA LEU A 149 -20.05 -4.78 14.90
C LEU A 149 -20.73 -3.41 14.70
N THR A 150 -20.10 -2.53 13.94
CA THR A 150 -20.52 -1.12 13.81
C THR A 150 -21.74 -0.95 12.90
N ILE A 151 -21.84 -1.68 11.80
CA ILE A 151 -23.01 -1.59 10.89
C ILE A 151 -24.30 -2.02 11.58
N PRO A 152 -24.40 -3.17 12.28
CA PRO A 152 -25.58 -3.53 13.05
C PRO A 152 -25.91 -2.51 14.15
N LEU A 153 -24.90 -1.91 14.78
CA LEU A 153 -25.08 -0.90 15.81
C LEU A 153 -25.69 0.37 15.24
N MET A 154 -25.16 0.88 14.12
CA MET A 154 -25.73 2.03 13.42
C MET A 154 -27.19 1.79 12.98
N LYS A 155 -27.48 0.62 12.42
CA LYS A 155 -28.85 0.24 12.02
C LYS A 155 -29.82 0.20 13.20
N LYS A 156 -29.41 -0.29 14.36
CA LYS A 156 -30.24 -0.29 15.58
C LYS A 156 -30.55 1.10 16.10
N THR A 157 -29.73 2.07 15.80
CA THR A 157 -29.91 3.48 16.22
C THR A 157 -30.58 4.35 15.17
N GLY A 158 -31.08 3.75 14.08
CA GLY A 158 -31.92 4.42 13.10
C GLY A 158 -31.21 4.87 11.81
N TYR A 159 -29.95 4.48 11.61
CA TYR A 159 -29.28 4.69 10.32
C TYR A 159 -29.85 3.74 9.25
N ASP A 160 -30.03 4.26 8.05
CA ASP A 160 -30.33 3.41 6.90
C ASP A 160 -29.18 2.45 6.58
N PRO A 161 -29.45 1.23 6.07
CA PRO A 161 -28.40 0.25 5.77
C PRO A 161 -27.33 0.78 4.83
N GLU A 162 -27.70 1.60 3.86
CA GLU A 162 -26.82 2.22 2.87
C GLU A 162 -25.92 3.28 3.52
N GLU A 163 -26.47 4.09 4.41
CA GLU A 163 -25.71 5.09 5.18
C GLU A 163 -24.71 4.42 6.13
N ALA A 164 -25.14 3.39 6.84
CA ALA A 164 -24.25 2.65 7.74
C ALA A 164 -23.08 2.00 6.98
N ALA A 165 -23.33 1.42 5.81
CA ALA A 165 -22.30 0.85 4.95
C ALA A 165 -21.35 1.92 4.38
N ALA A 166 -21.89 3.09 4.00
CA ALA A 166 -21.09 4.20 3.51
C ALA A 166 -20.16 4.77 4.59
N VAL A 167 -20.68 4.97 5.80
CA VAL A 167 -19.87 5.43 6.96
C VAL A 167 -18.72 4.48 7.22
N GLU A 168 -19.00 3.17 7.27
CA GLU A 168 -17.96 2.15 7.50
C GLU A 168 -16.91 2.12 6.40
N SER A 169 -17.33 2.19 5.14
CA SER A 169 -16.41 2.17 3.99
C SER A 169 -15.49 3.39 3.94
N VAL A 170 -15.98 4.57 4.36
CA VAL A 170 -15.19 5.80 4.41
C VAL A 170 -14.29 5.85 5.64
N ALA A 171 -14.71 5.21 6.73
CA ALA A 171 -13.94 5.15 7.98
C ALA A 171 -12.71 4.23 7.89
N SER A 172 -12.71 3.27 6.98
CA SER A 172 -11.67 2.24 6.83
C SER A 172 -10.69 2.55 5.72
#